data_a8cb06e91f4372252eb6fbb932a98f5e
#
_entry.id   a8cb06e91f4372252eb6fbb932a98f5e
#
_cell.length_a   1.000
_cell.length_b   1.000
_cell.length_c   1.000
_cell.angle_alpha   90.00
_cell.angle_beta   90.00
_cell.angle_gamma   90.00
#
_symmetry.space_group_name_H-M   'P 1'
#
loop_
_entity.id
_entity.type
_entity.pdbx_description
1 polymer ?
#
loop_
_entity_poly.entity_id
_entity_poly.type
_entity_poly.pdbx_seq_one_letter_code
_entity_poly.pdbx_strand_id
1 'polypeptide(L)'
;MRRYILGALIYCFLCAQTFGITLFPTVIELNTDHRATSQLVVTNNSTQALPLEANVRRLKFSSDGTFQTSDLSSEEMFVFPPAAMLAPGARQVFRIQWLGNRSLETSQSYFVRFSTVNIGQNNARIDKPIGLTTGINLQVHYNALLHIHSSSLEPDVKLHIDEQGQLTLTNSGSRFTYTSLLHFAGLESQSQKVHEALGEQFIPPRSIITLPSSLNYLPVGTYHGHEN
;
A
#
# COMPACT_ATOMS: atom_id res chain seq x y z
N MET A 1 49.88 3.15 6.13
CA MET A 1 49.12 1.90 6.04
C MET A 1 48.26 1.61 7.28
N ARG A 2 48.79 1.64 8.50
CA ARG A 2 48.02 1.32 9.74
C ARG A 2 46.78 2.21 9.99
N ARG A 3 46.80 3.48 9.57
CA ARG A 3 45.67 4.42 9.69
C ARG A 3 44.52 4.12 8.74
N TYR A 4 44.80 3.59 7.54
CA TYR A 4 43.76 3.20 6.57
C TYR A 4 43.07 1.89 6.92
N ILE A 5 43.78 0.97 7.59
CA ILE A 5 43.23 -0.29 8.07
C ILE A 5 42.21 -0.04 9.19
N LEU A 6 42.52 0.91 10.10
CA LEU A 6 41.60 1.29 11.18
C LEU A 6 40.32 1.96 10.63
N GLY A 7 40.46 2.80 9.58
CA GLY A 7 39.30 3.42 8.91
C GLY A 7 38.42 2.40 8.18
N ALA A 8 39.02 1.41 7.51
CA ALA A 8 38.29 0.34 6.85
C ALA A 8 37.56 -0.59 7.84
N LEU A 9 38.14 -0.85 9.00
CA LEU A 9 37.50 -1.65 10.08
C LEU A 9 36.29 -0.92 10.68
N ILE A 10 36.38 0.39 10.88
CA ILE A 10 35.27 1.20 11.39
C ILE A 10 34.14 1.27 10.36
N TYR A 11 34.45 1.34 9.07
CA TYR A 11 33.45 1.34 8.01
C TYR A 11 32.67 0.02 7.90
N CYS A 12 33.31 -1.13 8.15
CA CYS A 12 32.65 -2.44 8.19
C CYS A 12 31.69 -2.59 9.38
N PHE A 13 31.89 -1.89 10.49
CA PHE A 13 30.99 -1.94 11.66
C PHE A 13 29.74 -1.07 11.51
N LEU A 14 29.69 -0.17 10.53
CA LEU A 14 28.56 0.70 10.23
C LEU A 14 27.52 0.08 9.27
N CYS A 15 27.66 -1.19 8.90
CA CYS A 15 26.55 -1.92 8.25
C CYS A 15 25.43 -2.12 9.26
N ALA A 16 24.60 -1.08 9.43
CA ALA A 16 23.39 -1.12 10.24
C ALA A 16 22.51 -2.26 9.74
N GLN A 17 22.34 -3.27 10.58
CA GLN A 17 21.39 -4.35 10.32
C GLN A 17 19.98 -3.74 10.28
N THR A 18 19.34 -3.76 9.14
CA THR A 18 17.95 -3.32 9.00
C THR A 18 17.06 -4.34 9.72
N PHE A 19 16.54 -3.92 10.87
CA PHE A 19 15.57 -4.70 11.62
C PHE A 19 14.18 -4.43 11.04
N GLY A 20 13.46 -5.47 10.65
CA GLY A 20 12.11 -5.28 10.15
C GLY A 20 11.50 -6.56 9.57
N ILE A 21 10.32 -6.41 9.01
CA ILE A 21 9.68 -7.46 8.21
C ILE A 21 9.60 -7.03 6.75
N THR A 22 9.57 -8.01 5.86
CA THR A 22 9.29 -7.81 4.44
C THR A 22 7.97 -8.50 4.09
N LEU A 23 7.12 -7.80 3.36
CA LEU A 23 5.90 -8.31 2.77
C LEU A 23 6.09 -8.52 1.27
N PHE A 24 5.61 -9.66 0.74
CA PHE A 24 5.62 -9.90 -0.69
C PHE A 24 4.42 -10.76 -1.13
N PRO A 25 3.67 -10.32 -2.14
CA PRO A 25 3.73 -9.02 -2.79
C PRO A 25 3.21 -7.90 -1.90
N THR A 26 3.56 -6.64 -2.20
CA THR A 26 3.08 -5.45 -1.46
C THR A 26 1.75 -4.94 -2.00
N VAL A 27 1.42 -5.26 -3.26
CA VAL A 27 0.14 -4.98 -3.90
C VAL A 27 -0.43 -6.29 -4.43
N ILE A 28 -1.71 -6.52 -4.18
CA ILE A 28 -2.45 -7.73 -4.54
C ILE A 28 -3.73 -7.30 -5.24
N GLU A 29 -4.06 -7.94 -6.35
CA GLU A 29 -5.36 -7.79 -7.01
C GLU A 29 -6.11 -9.11 -6.98
N LEU A 30 -7.40 -9.05 -6.63
CA LEU A 30 -8.32 -10.17 -6.66
C LEU A 30 -9.49 -9.85 -7.58
N ASN A 31 -9.68 -10.70 -8.58
CA ASN A 31 -10.86 -10.67 -9.41
C ASN A 31 -11.90 -11.64 -8.85
N THR A 32 -13.08 -11.13 -8.48
CA THR A 32 -14.15 -11.91 -7.84
C THR A 32 -14.80 -12.95 -8.77
N ASP A 33 -14.66 -12.79 -10.09
CA ASP A 33 -15.23 -13.71 -11.08
C ASP A 33 -14.38 -14.99 -11.24
N HIS A 34 -13.11 -14.93 -10.81
CA HIS A 34 -12.16 -16.03 -10.91
C HIS A 34 -11.76 -16.57 -9.55
N ARG A 35 -10.52 -16.34 -9.16
CA ARG A 35 -10.01 -16.77 -7.85
C ARG A 35 -10.16 -15.65 -6.82
N ALA A 36 -11.09 -15.84 -5.93
CA ALA A 36 -11.27 -14.94 -4.78
C ALA A 36 -10.24 -15.19 -3.66
N THR A 37 -9.05 -15.70 -3.98
CA THR A 37 -7.98 -16.02 -3.01
C THR A 37 -6.61 -15.61 -3.53
N SER A 38 -5.75 -15.14 -2.60
CA SER A 38 -4.34 -14.86 -2.86
C SER A 38 -3.48 -15.27 -1.68
N GLN A 39 -2.17 -15.11 -1.82
CA GLN A 39 -1.19 -15.39 -0.78
C GLN A 39 -0.24 -14.21 -0.64
N LEU A 40 0.15 -13.96 0.59
CA LEU A 40 1.15 -12.97 0.98
C LEU A 40 2.17 -13.64 1.87
N VAL A 41 3.45 -13.43 1.58
CA VAL A 41 4.57 -13.96 2.36
C VAL A 41 5.08 -12.84 3.26
N VAL A 42 5.17 -13.12 4.54
CA VAL A 42 5.82 -12.25 5.53
C VAL A 42 7.14 -12.89 5.93
N THR A 43 8.23 -12.13 5.82
CA THR A 43 9.58 -12.58 6.22
C THR A 43 10.06 -11.72 7.39
N ASN A 44 10.50 -12.37 8.46
CA ASN A 44 11.14 -11.69 9.59
C ASN A 44 12.64 -11.53 9.32
N ASN A 45 13.08 -10.31 9.01
CA ASN A 45 14.49 -9.99 8.79
C ASN A 45 15.20 -9.51 10.07
N SER A 46 14.52 -9.56 11.21
CA SER A 46 15.10 -9.19 12.49
C SER A 46 15.82 -10.35 13.17
N THR A 47 16.58 -10.05 14.19
CA THR A 47 17.29 -11.04 15.02
C THR A 47 16.45 -11.60 16.16
N GLN A 48 15.19 -11.14 16.28
CA GLN A 48 14.27 -11.54 17.35
C GLN A 48 13.03 -12.22 16.78
N ALA A 49 12.41 -13.09 17.58
CA ALA A 49 11.11 -13.64 17.21
C ALA A 49 10.03 -12.54 17.27
N LEU A 50 9.19 -12.48 16.22
CA LEU A 50 8.15 -11.47 16.10
C LEU A 50 6.77 -12.11 16.13
N PRO A 51 5.96 -11.82 17.18
CA PRO A 51 4.55 -12.16 17.18
C PRO A 51 3.79 -11.15 16.30
N LEU A 52 3.09 -11.65 15.29
CA LEU A 52 2.33 -10.86 14.34
C LEU A 52 0.86 -11.23 14.40
N GLU A 53 0.01 -10.25 14.34
CA GLU A 53 -1.43 -10.35 14.11
C GLU A 53 -1.78 -9.77 12.74
N ALA A 54 -2.62 -10.46 11.98
CA ALA A 54 -3.10 -10.04 10.68
C ALA A 54 -4.53 -9.51 10.77
N ASN A 55 -4.76 -8.30 10.30
CA ASN A 55 -6.07 -7.64 10.23
C ASN A 55 -6.31 -7.07 8.84
N VAL A 56 -7.57 -6.95 8.43
CA VAL A 56 -7.94 -6.31 7.16
C VAL A 56 -8.71 -5.03 7.42
N ARG A 57 -8.26 -3.93 6.83
CA ARG A 57 -8.84 -2.59 6.97
C ARG A 57 -9.33 -2.10 5.63
N ARG A 58 -10.62 -1.80 5.50
CA ARG A 58 -11.17 -1.22 4.29
C ARG A 58 -10.71 0.22 4.10
N LEU A 59 -10.35 0.58 2.86
CA LEU A 59 -10.04 1.94 2.46
C LEU A 59 -11.31 2.59 1.89
N LYS A 60 -11.67 3.75 2.42
CA LYS A 60 -12.75 4.59 1.90
C LYS A 60 -12.15 5.81 1.25
N PHE A 61 -12.30 5.94 -0.06
CA PHE A 61 -11.80 7.07 -0.82
C PHE A 61 -12.82 8.20 -0.83
N SER A 62 -12.33 9.41 -0.70
CA SER A 62 -13.06 10.65 -0.96
C SER A 62 -13.00 11.00 -2.44
N SER A 63 -13.84 11.93 -2.89
CA SER A 63 -13.86 12.36 -4.29
C SER A 63 -12.56 12.99 -4.78
N ASP A 64 -11.70 13.49 -3.89
CA ASP A 64 -10.39 14.06 -4.18
C ASP A 64 -9.26 13.01 -4.21
N GLY A 65 -9.59 11.71 -4.11
CA GLY A 65 -8.63 10.61 -4.09
C GLY A 65 -7.98 10.35 -2.73
N THR A 66 -8.19 11.19 -1.72
CA THR A 66 -7.75 10.90 -0.35
C THR A 66 -8.49 9.72 0.23
N PHE A 67 -7.89 9.03 1.20
CA PHE A 67 -8.53 7.87 1.81
C PHE A 67 -8.47 7.89 3.34
N GLN A 68 -9.43 7.18 3.92
CA GLN A 68 -9.47 6.86 5.34
C GLN A 68 -9.54 5.35 5.51
N THR A 69 -8.93 4.83 6.56
CA THR A 69 -9.02 3.41 6.91
C THR A 69 -10.16 3.19 7.90
N SER A 70 -10.93 2.11 7.73
CA SER A 70 -11.91 1.74 8.74
C SER A 70 -11.20 1.28 10.03
N ASP A 71 -11.79 1.59 11.19
CA ASP A 71 -11.25 1.16 12.49
C ASP A 71 -11.53 -0.32 12.76
N LEU A 72 -12.57 -0.87 12.16
CA LEU A 72 -12.96 -2.26 12.30
C LEU A 72 -12.31 -3.13 11.23
N SER A 73 -11.99 -4.37 11.60
CA SER A 73 -11.61 -5.40 10.62
C SER A 73 -12.78 -5.68 9.68
N SER A 74 -12.47 -5.93 8.40
CA SER A 74 -13.50 -6.26 7.42
C SER A 74 -13.96 -7.71 7.61
N GLU A 75 -15.28 -7.91 7.65
CA GLU A 75 -15.91 -9.25 7.66
C GLU A 75 -15.96 -9.88 6.26
N GLU A 76 -15.77 -9.07 5.22
CA GLU A 76 -15.77 -9.53 3.82
C GLU A 76 -14.48 -10.25 3.43
N MET A 77 -13.48 -10.26 4.32
CA MET A 77 -12.16 -10.81 4.04
C MET A 77 -11.68 -11.72 5.17
N PHE A 78 -11.13 -12.85 4.80
CA PHE A 78 -10.51 -13.79 5.72
C PHE A 78 -9.01 -13.89 5.45
N VAL A 79 -8.20 -13.80 6.52
CA VAL A 79 -6.75 -14.00 6.46
C VAL A 79 -6.38 -15.19 7.36
N PHE A 80 -5.65 -16.16 6.82
CA PHE A 80 -5.22 -17.34 7.56
C PHE A 80 -3.70 -17.58 7.38
N PRO A 81 -2.98 -17.83 8.49
CA PRO A 81 -3.43 -17.77 9.88
C PRO A 81 -3.71 -16.31 10.34
N PRO A 82 -4.60 -16.07 11.33
CA PRO A 82 -4.89 -14.73 11.82
C PRO A 82 -3.73 -14.14 12.65
N ALA A 83 -2.86 -15.00 13.15
CA ALA A 83 -1.64 -14.61 13.87
C ALA A 83 -0.55 -15.66 13.67
N ALA A 84 0.71 -15.24 13.82
CA ALA A 84 1.86 -16.12 13.72
C ALA A 84 3.03 -15.62 14.57
N MET A 85 3.84 -16.55 15.07
CA MET A 85 5.12 -16.26 15.68
C MET A 85 6.22 -16.55 14.67
N LEU A 86 6.91 -15.51 14.19
CA LEU A 86 7.99 -15.65 13.22
C LEU A 86 9.35 -15.64 13.94
N ALA A 87 10.05 -16.76 13.91
CA ALA A 87 11.45 -16.81 14.35
C ALA A 87 12.33 -15.91 13.45
N PRO A 88 13.55 -15.53 13.90
CA PRO A 88 14.51 -14.82 13.07
C PRO A 88 14.74 -15.52 11.72
N GLY A 89 14.65 -14.78 10.61
CA GLY A 89 14.80 -15.30 9.25
C GLY A 89 13.63 -16.17 8.75
N ALA A 90 12.62 -16.43 9.56
CA ALA A 90 11.48 -17.27 9.18
C ALA A 90 10.54 -16.55 8.20
N ARG A 91 9.86 -17.37 7.39
CA ARG A 91 8.82 -16.94 6.45
C ARG A 91 7.50 -17.60 6.79
N GLN A 92 6.43 -16.81 6.73
CA GLN A 92 5.05 -17.29 6.90
C GLN A 92 4.22 -16.88 5.70
N VAL A 93 3.51 -17.83 5.13
CA VAL A 93 2.50 -17.57 4.10
C VAL A 93 1.17 -17.30 4.78
N PHE A 94 0.57 -16.17 4.45
CA PHE A 94 -0.79 -15.80 4.83
C PHE A 94 -1.68 -15.92 3.60
N ARG A 95 -2.74 -16.72 3.72
CA ARG A 95 -3.76 -16.84 2.68
C ARG A 95 -4.84 -15.81 2.93
N ILE A 96 -5.19 -15.08 1.87
CA ILE A 96 -6.24 -14.07 1.87
C ILE A 96 -7.39 -14.63 1.03
N GLN A 97 -8.61 -14.57 1.54
CA GLN A 97 -9.80 -15.05 0.86
C GLN A 97 -10.91 -14.00 0.93
N TRP A 98 -11.47 -13.66 -0.23
CA TRP A 98 -12.65 -12.83 -0.34
C TRP A 98 -13.90 -13.65 -0.01
N LEU A 99 -14.73 -13.15 0.91
CA LEU A 99 -16.00 -13.75 1.35
C LEU A 99 -17.21 -12.89 0.98
N GLY A 100 -16.96 -11.66 0.52
CA GLY A 100 -18.02 -10.72 0.17
C GLY A 100 -18.74 -11.06 -1.14
N ASN A 101 -19.62 -10.14 -1.56
CA ASN A 101 -20.36 -10.32 -2.79
C ASN A 101 -19.42 -10.37 -4.01
N ARG A 102 -19.69 -11.25 -4.96
CA ARG A 102 -18.96 -11.33 -6.23
C ARG A 102 -19.33 -10.19 -7.18
N SER A 103 -20.61 -9.78 -7.17
CA SER A 103 -21.08 -8.65 -7.97
C SER A 103 -20.84 -7.35 -7.19
N LEU A 104 -19.80 -6.62 -7.58
CA LEU A 104 -19.43 -5.34 -6.99
C LEU A 104 -19.97 -4.21 -7.87
N GLU A 105 -20.47 -3.13 -7.26
CA GLU A 105 -20.83 -1.90 -7.98
C GLU A 105 -19.61 -1.05 -8.33
N THR A 106 -18.58 -1.10 -7.47
CA THR A 106 -17.29 -0.46 -7.67
C THR A 106 -16.19 -1.34 -7.10
N SER A 107 -14.98 -1.20 -7.63
CA SER A 107 -13.81 -1.82 -7.04
C SER A 107 -13.58 -1.32 -5.61
N GLN A 108 -13.02 -2.17 -4.78
CA GLN A 108 -12.78 -1.91 -3.37
C GLN A 108 -11.31 -2.12 -3.04
N SER A 109 -10.80 -1.36 -2.08
CA SER A 109 -9.41 -1.45 -1.66
C SER A 109 -9.31 -1.66 -0.16
N TYR A 110 -8.28 -2.40 0.25
CA TYR A 110 -8.04 -2.79 1.63
C TYR A 110 -6.55 -2.75 1.95
N PHE A 111 -6.22 -2.54 3.22
CA PHE A 111 -4.93 -2.92 3.75
C PHE A 111 -5.03 -4.27 4.46
N VAL A 112 -4.17 -5.20 4.06
CA VAL A 112 -3.83 -6.36 4.87
C VAL A 112 -2.72 -5.90 5.81
N ARG A 113 -3.09 -5.66 7.08
CA ARG A 113 -2.22 -5.07 8.09
C ARG A 113 -1.65 -6.14 9.00
N PHE A 114 -0.34 -6.12 9.16
CA PHE A 114 0.39 -6.92 10.13
C PHE A 114 0.89 -6.01 11.25
N SER A 115 0.50 -6.35 12.48
CA SER A 115 0.87 -5.58 13.67
C SER A 115 1.71 -6.45 14.58
N THR A 116 2.78 -5.90 15.14
CA THR A 116 3.53 -6.59 16.19
C THR A 116 2.74 -6.56 17.50
N VAL A 117 2.64 -7.70 18.15
CA VAL A 117 1.94 -7.84 19.44
C VAL A 117 2.98 -7.89 20.55
N ASN A 118 2.87 -7.01 21.54
CA ASN A 118 3.73 -7.06 22.73
C ASN A 118 3.27 -8.19 23.66
N ILE A 119 3.89 -9.36 23.55
CA ILE A 119 3.65 -10.48 24.46
C ILE A 119 4.59 -10.31 25.66
N GLY A 120 4.10 -9.83 26.79
CA GLY A 120 4.86 -9.93 28.04
C GLY A 120 4.97 -8.71 28.96
N GLN A 121 4.27 -7.61 28.71
CA GLN A 121 4.32 -6.49 29.67
C GLN A 121 3.18 -6.45 30.70
N ASN A 122 2.26 -7.42 30.70
CA ASN A 122 1.12 -7.41 31.62
C ASN A 122 1.30 -8.21 32.91
N ASN A 123 2.45 -8.86 33.17
CA ASN A 123 2.65 -9.70 34.37
C ASN A 123 3.86 -9.33 35.19
N ALA A 124 4.14 -8.05 35.41
CA ALA A 124 5.01 -7.63 36.48
C ALA A 124 4.30 -6.56 37.32
N ARG A 125 3.30 -6.97 38.11
CA ARG A 125 3.06 -6.32 39.41
C ARG A 125 4.25 -6.68 40.29
N ILE A 126 5.36 -6.01 40.11
CA ILE A 126 6.43 -5.92 41.06
C ILE A 126 6.39 -4.48 41.53
N ASP A 127 6.19 -4.28 42.83
CA ASP A 127 6.31 -3.01 43.50
C ASP A 127 7.57 -2.28 43.02
N LYS A 128 7.42 -1.40 42.07
CA LYS A 128 8.47 -0.45 41.68
C LYS A 128 8.18 0.88 42.36
N PRO A 129 9.19 1.50 42.97
CA PRO A 129 9.05 2.82 43.53
C PRO A 129 8.60 3.81 42.47
N ILE A 130 7.79 4.77 42.92
CA ILE A 130 7.21 5.86 42.10
C ILE A 130 8.35 6.67 41.48
N GLY A 131 8.80 6.21 40.32
CA GLY A 131 9.65 6.95 39.39
C GLY A 131 8.94 7.01 38.03
N LEU A 132 8.74 8.19 37.52
CA LEU A 132 8.20 8.44 36.19
C LEU A 132 9.06 7.72 35.12
N THR A 133 8.71 6.50 34.79
CA THR A 133 9.24 5.83 33.60
C THR A 133 8.40 6.28 32.40
N THR A 134 8.82 7.33 31.72
CA THR A 134 8.34 7.67 30.38
C THR A 134 8.80 6.60 29.41
N GLY A 135 8.04 5.53 29.29
CA GLY A 135 8.23 4.50 28.24
C GLY A 135 7.49 4.90 26.98
N ILE A 136 8.20 5.04 25.88
CA ILE A 136 7.56 5.15 24.55
C ILE A 136 7.17 3.75 24.13
N ASN A 137 5.87 3.47 23.97
CA ASN A 137 5.38 2.23 23.39
C ASN A 137 5.22 2.43 21.89
N LEU A 138 6.16 1.90 21.10
CA LEU A 138 6.12 1.97 19.65
C LEU A 138 5.47 0.70 19.08
N GLN A 139 4.32 0.86 18.44
CA GLN A 139 3.67 -0.21 17.66
C GLN A 139 3.89 0.05 16.18
N VAL A 140 4.48 -0.91 15.48
CA VAL A 140 4.74 -0.83 14.03
C VAL A 140 3.68 -1.63 13.29
N HIS A 141 3.09 -1.01 12.27
CA HIS A 141 2.14 -1.64 11.37
C HIS A 141 2.75 -1.75 9.97
N TYR A 142 2.65 -2.92 9.38
CA TYR A 142 3.06 -3.19 8.00
C TYR A 142 1.82 -3.49 7.18
N ASN A 143 1.63 -2.78 6.06
CA ASN A 143 0.44 -2.92 5.24
C ASN A 143 0.82 -3.43 3.85
N ALA A 144 0.10 -4.43 3.36
CA ALA A 144 0.03 -4.75 1.94
C ALA A 144 -1.30 -4.21 1.39
N LEU A 145 -1.27 -3.62 0.20
CA LEU A 145 -2.44 -3.10 -0.47
C LEU A 145 -3.15 -4.23 -1.22
N LEU A 146 -4.45 -4.30 -1.09
CA LEU A 146 -5.29 -5.30 -1.74
C LEU A 146 -6.44 -4.62 -2.45
N HIS A 147 -6.57 -4.88 -3.75
CA HIS A 147 -7.66 -4.41 -4.57
C HIS A 147 -8.57 -5.57 -4.96
N ILE A 148 -9.88 -5.34 -4.87
CA ILE A 148 -10.93 -6.29 -5.24
C ILE A 148 -11.76 -5.67 -6.36
N HIS A 149 -11.95 -6.39 -7.45
CA HIS A 149 -12.82 -5.99 -8.55
C HIS A 149 -13.47 -7.20 -9.21
N SER A 150 -14.52 -6.98 -9.99
CA SER A 150 -15.06 -7.94 -10.96
C SER A 150 -14.64 -7.56 -12.37
N SER A 151 -14.68 -8.49 -13.29
CA SER A 151 -14.31 -8.26 -14.71
C SER A 151 -15.24 -7.29 -15.43
N SER A 152 -16.44 -7.05 -14.88
CA SER A 152 -17.44 -6.12 -15.44
C SER A 152 -17.18 -4.65 -15.09
N LEU A 153 -16.24 -4.39 -14.16
CA LEU A 153 -15.90 -3.03 -13.74
C LEU A 153 -14.78 -2.49 -14.61
N GLU A 154 -14.95 -1.26 -15.09
CA GLU A 154 -13.97 -0.59 -15.95
C GLU A 154 -13.64 0.81 -15.42
N PRO A 155 -12.40 1.29 -15.60
CA PRO A 155 -12.06 2.69 -15.39
C PRO A 155 -12.54 3.53 -16.57
N ASP A 156 -12.91 4.77 -16.31
CA ASP A 156 -13.18 5.80 -17.32
C ASP A 156 -12.43 7.06 -16.92
N VAL A 157 -11.20 7.18 -17.41
CA VAL A 157 -10.28 8.24 -16.96
C VAL A 157 -10.13 9.31 -18.03
N LYS A 158 -10.16 10.57 -17.57
CA LYS A 158 -9.87 11.75 -18.36
C LYS A 158 -8.77 12.55 -17.69
N LEU A 159 -7.77 12.97 -18.47
CA LEU A 159 -6.78 13.95 -18.10
C LEU A 159 -7.19 15.31 -18.65
N HIS A 160 -7.43 16.28 -17.78
CA HIS A 160 -7.65 17.67 -18.16
C HIS A 160 -6.39 18.49 -17.85
N ILE A 161 -5.97 19.29 -18.85
CA ILE A 161 -4.85 20.23 -18.77
C ILE A 161 -5.41 21.62 -19.03
N ASP A 162 -5.36 22.48 -18.03
CA ASP A 162 -5.88 23.85 -18.16
C ASP A 162 -4.85 24.83 -18.76
N GLU A 163 -5.24 26.09 -18.96
CA GLU A 163 -4.38 27.15 -19.50
C GLU A 163 -3.18 27.49 -18.61
N GLN A 164 -3.25 27.17 -17.32
CA GLN A 164 -2.18 27.31 -16.36
C GLN A 164 -1.28 26.10 -16.28
N GLY A 165 -1.57 25.06 -17.08
CA GLY A 165 -0.85 23.78 -17.08
C GLY A 165 -1.19 22.87 -15.90
N GLN A 166 -2.27 23.19 -15.14
CA GLN A 166 -2.72 22.36 -14.03
C GLN A 166 -3.29 21.03 -14.57
N LEU A 167 -2.87 19.94 -13.99
CA LEU A 167 -3.30 18.59 -14.35
C LEU A 167 -4.40 18.09 -13.40
N THR A 168 -5.51 17.63 -13.98
CA THR A 168 -6.61 17.03 -13.23
C THR A 168 -6.97 15.69 -13.87
N LEU A 169 -6.92 14.62 -13.09
CA LEU A 169 -7.35 13.27 -13.45
C LEU A 169 -8.75 13.02 -12.91
N THR A 170 -9.69 12.66 -13.76
CA THR A 170 -11.06 12.29 -13.37
C THR A 170 -11.31 10.84 -13.77
N ASN A 171 -11.66 10.00 -12.81
CA ASN A 171 -12.13 8.64 -13.05
C ASN A 171 -13.64 8.59 -12.79
N SER A 172 -14.45 8.61 -13.82
CA SER A 172 -15.91 8.44 -13.75
C SER A 172 -16.34 6.97 -13.76
N GLY A 173 -15.41 6.06 -13.99
CA GLY A 173 -15.65 4.63 -14.02
C GLY A 173 -15.89 3.97 -12.68
N SER A 174 -16.12 2.68 -12.73
CA SER A 174 -16.42 1.83 -11.57
C SER A 174 -15.22 1.06 -11.04
N ARG A 175 -14.09 1.04 -11.77
CA ARG A 175 -12.84 0.41 -11.36
C ARG A 175 -11.74 1.45 -11.14
N PHE A 176 -10.87 1.16 -10.16
CA PHE A 176 -9.61 1.88 -9.99
C PHE A 176 -8.68 1.62 -11.18
N THR A 177 -7.70 2.49 -11.34
CA THR A 177 -6.56 2.27 -12.23
C THR A 177 -5.32 3.00 -11.71
N TYR A 178 -4.21 2.87 -12.44
CA TYR A 178 -2.95 3.57 -12.19
C TYR A 178 -2.53 4.36 -13.41
N THR A 179 -1.87 5.50 -13.19
CA THR A 179 -1.37 6.33 -14.31
C THR A 179 -0.41 5.57 -15.22
N SER A 180 0.37 4.63 -14.70
CA SER A 180 1.29 3.78 -15.46
C SER A 180 0.60 2.85 -16.47
N LEU A 181 -0.69 2.55 -16.27
CA LEU A 181 -1.48 1.69 -17.14
C LEU A 181 -2.19 2.49 -18.25
N LEU A 182 -2.20 3.82 -18.18
CA LEU A 182 -3.02 4.66 -19.05
C LEU A 182 -2.21 5.23 -20.23
N HIS A 183 -2.83 5.20 -21.40
CA HIS A 183 -2.43 5.94 -22.60
C HIS A 183 -3.50 6.98 -22.91
N PHE A 184 -3.09 8.23 -23.15
CA PHE A 184 -4.00 9.33 -23.41
C PHE A 184 -4.09 9.60 -24.90
N ALA A 185 -5.28 9.40 -25.48
CA ALA A 185 -5.55 9.64 -26.89
C ALA A 185 -5.29 11.13 -27.24
N GLY A 186 -4.49 11.35 -28.30
CA GLY A 186 -4.05 12.68 -28.72
C GLY A 186 -2.76 13.19 -28.07
N LEU A 187 -2.16 12.42 -27.13
CA LEU A 187 -0.86 12.73 -26.51
C LEU A 187 0.21 11.66 -26.76
N GLU A 188 0.01 10.80 -27.77
CA GLU A 188 0.89 9.66 -28.05
C GLU A 188 2.34 10.09 -28.30
N SER A 189 2.54 11.20 -29.03
CA SER A 189 3.87 11.75 -29.32
C SER A 189 4.56 12.34 -28.08
N GLN A 190 3.84 12.56 -27.00
CA GLN A 190 4.31 13.14 -25.73
C GLN A 190 4.12 12.18 -24.56
N SER A 191 3.80 10.92 -24.81
CA SER A 191 3.45 9.91 -23.80
C SER A 191 4.46 9.86 -22.67
N GLN A 192 5.77 9.83 -22.96
CA GLN A 192 6.82 9.81 -21.95
C GLN A 192 6.76 11.05 -21.02
N LYS A 193 6.60 12.24 -21.62
CA LYS A 193 6.52 13.50 -20.83
C LYS A 193 5.27 13.53 -19.97
N VAL A 194 4.16 13.00 -20.46
CA VAL A 194 2.92 12.88 -19.70
C VAL A 194 3.11 11.94 -18.50
N HIS A 195 3.69 10.76 -18.71
CA HIS A 195 3.97 9.83 -17.61
C HIS A 195 4.96 10.39 -16.57
N GLU A 196 6.02 11.07 -17.03
CA GLU A 196 6.97 11.74 -16.12
C GLU A 196 6.26 12.82 -15.29
N ALA A 197 5.34 13.53 -15.90
CA ALA A 197 4.58 14.60 -15.27
C ALA A 197 3.56 14.10 -14.25
N LEU A 198 2.83 13.04 -14.59
CA LEU A 198 1.82 12.44 -13.74
C LEU A 198 2.45 11.67 -12.58
N GLY A 199 3.63 11.09 -12.79
CA GLY A 199 4.22 10.12 -11.87
C GLY A 199 3.30 8.90 -11.70
N GLU A 200 3.59 8.05 -10.71
CA GLU A 200 2.72 6.93 -10.39
C GLU A 200 1.61 7.39 -9.43
N GLN A 201 0.37 7.43 -9.94
CA GLN A 201 -0.82 7.78 -9.16
C GLN A 201 -1.81 6.62 -9.17
N PHE A 202 -2.35 6.31 -8.01
CA PHE A 202 -3.53 5.47 -7.87
C PHE A 202 -4.78 6.33 -8.07
N ILE A 203 -5.66 5.93 -8.98
CA ILE A 203 -6.88 6.67 -9.35
C ILE A 203 -8.09 5.85 -8.92
N PRO A 204 -8.69 6.14 -7.75
CA PRO A 204 -9.88 5.45 -7.28
C PRO A 204 -11.06 5.59 -8.25
N PRO A 205 -12.05 4.69 -8.21
CA PRO A 205 -13.30 4.91 -8.94
C PRO A 205 -14.03 6.15 -8.41
N ARG A 206 -14.70 6.87 -9.32
CA ARG A 206 -15.51 8.06 -8.99
C ARG A 206 -14.74 9.16 -8.25
N SER A 207 -13.50 9.43 -8.71
CA SER A 207 -12.62 10.42 -8.09
C SER A 207 -12.12 11.48 -9.07
N ILE A 208 -11.71 12.62 -8.51
CA ILE A 208 -11.09 13.74 -9.23
C ILE A 208 -9.82 14.12 -8.48
N ILE A 209 -8.66 13.91 -9.09
CA ILE A 209 -7.37 14.15 -8.50
C ILE A 209 -6.70 15.32 -9.20
N THR A 210 -6.45 16.40 -8.49
CA THR A 210 -5.67 17.52 -8.98
C THR A 210 -4.22 17.37 -8.53
N LEU A 211 -3.29 17.36 -9.49
CA LEU A 211 -1.88 17.17 -9.21
C LEU A 211 -1.23 18.51 -8.80
N PRO A 212 -0.23 18.47 -7.89
CA PRO A 212 0.40 19.70 -7.39
C PRO A 212 1.31 20.37 -8.42
N SER A 213 1.66 19.69 -9.51
CA SER A 213 2.55 20.19 -10.56
C SER A 213 1.74 20.79 -11.70
N SER A 214 2.21 21.93 -12.24
CA SER A 214 1.72 22.53 -13.48
C SER A 214 2.75 22.37 -14.59
N LEU A 215 2.30 22.06 -15.80
CA LEU A 215 3.16 21.79 -16.94
C LEU A 215 2.72 22.60 -18.15
N ASN A 216 3.35 23.74 -18.36
CA ASN A 216 3.02 24.67 -19.44
C ASN A 216 3.46 24.19 -20.84
N TYR A 217 4.10 23.02 -20.96
CA TYR A 217 4.60 22.49 -22.22
C TYR A 217 3.71 21.39 -22.81
N LEU A 218 2.66 20.96 -22.10
CA LEU A 218 1.65 20.05 -22.64
C LEU A 218 0.49 20.85 -23.23
N PRO A 219 -0.13 20.37 -24.31
CA PRO A 219 -1.27 21.05 -24.92
C PRO A 219 -2.45 21.12 -23.96
N VAL A 220 -3.10 22.28 -23.89
CA VAL A 220 -4.36 22.48 -23.16
C VAL A 220 -5.45 21.63 -23.79
N GLY A 221 -6.22 20.92 -22.96
CA GLY A 221 -7.30 20.09 -23.45
C GLY A 221 -7.76 19.01 -22.47
N THR A 222 -8.68 18.19 -22.94
CA THR A 222 -9.16 17.01 -22.22
C THR A 222 -8.88 15.76 -23.05
N TYR A 223 -8.20 14.80 -22.44
CA TYR A 223 -7.68 13.61 -23.10
C TYR A 223 -8.25 12.36 -22.44
N HIS A 224 -8.78 11.43 -23.25
CA HIS A 224 -9.29 10.16 -22.73
C HIS A 224 -8.14 9.19 -22.51
N GLY A 225 -8.09 8.59 -21.33
CA GLY A 225 -7.14 7.55 -20.93
C GLY A 225 -7.71 6.16 -21.22
N HIS A 226 -6.90 5.31 -21.83
CA HIS A 226 -7.22 3.91 -22.10
C HIS A 226 -6.15 3.03 -21.47
N GLU A 227 -6.56 1.94 -20.81
CA GLU A 227 -5.64 0.88 -20.40
C GLU A 227 -5.25 0.00 -21.60
N ASN A 228 -4.03 -0.53 -21.58
CA ASN A 228 -3.54 -1.49 -22.61
C ASN A 228 -4.14 -2.88 -22.43
#